data_12b0bd3d48ccc58f5be388544f0477a7
#
_entry.id   12b0bd3d48ccc58f5be388544f0477a7
#
_cell.length_a   1.000
_cell.length_b   1.000
_cell.length_c   1.000
_cell.angle_alpha   90.00
_cell.angle_beta   90.00
_cell.angle_gamma   90.00
#
_symmetry.space_group_name_H-M   'P 1'
#
loop_
_entity.id
_entity.type
_entity.pdbx_description
1 polymer ?
#
loop_
_entity_poly.entity_id
_entity_poly.type
_entity_poly.pdbx_seq_one_letter_code
_entity_poly.pdbx_strand_id
1 'polypeptide(L)'
;RDTDRSRGLGDVYKRQLEKYGIGEVLNLRNRHSDDDEAKGTSIKLHRVKTKAHSISEKQLIQALRIIKNRKAPIVFHCHHGSDRTGAVCAFYRIIFQNVSKEDAIHEMTEGGYGFHRIYKNIIRRIKEANVEQIRKEVMEGGEL
;
A
#
# COMPACT_ATOMS: atom_id res chain seq x y z
N ARG A 1 1.74 -25.75 2.45
CA ARG A 1 2.34 -25.49 1.14
C ARG A 1 2.50 -24.01 0.85
N ASP A 2 1.40 -23.24 0.91
CA ASP A 2 1.48 -21.80 0.73
C ASP A 2 2.33 -21.18 1.82
N THR A 3 2.32 -21.75 3.02
CA THR A 3 3.15 -21.32 4.12
C THR A 3 4.63 -21.52 3.79
N ASP A 4 4.98 -22.68 3.25
CA ASP A 4 6.38 -22.96 2.88
C ASP A 4 6.85 -22.07 1.75
N ARG A 5 5.98 -21.85 0.77
CA ARG A 5 6.26 -20.93 -0.33
C ARG A 5 6.46 -19.51 0.19
N SER A 6 5.60 -19.09 1.12
CA SER A 6 5.69 -17.78 1.72
C SER A 6 7.01 -17.59 2.48
N ARG A 7 7.48 -18.61 3.19
CA ARG A 7 8.76 -18.55 3.90
C ARG A 7 9.92 -18.40 2.93
N GLY A 8 9.95 -19.22 1.86
CA GLY A 8 10.99 -19.14 0.86
C GLY A 8 11.00 -17.81 0.14
N LEU A 9 9.81 -17.34 -0.23
CA LEU A 9 9.67 -16.03 -0.85
C LEU A 9 10.03 -14.91 0.12
N GLY A 10 9.70 -15.07 1.40
CA GLY A 10 10.07 -14.12 2.44
C GLY A 10 11.56 -13.90 2.54
N ASP A 11 12.33 -14.99 2.57
CA ASP A 11 13.79 -14.92 2.65
C ASP A 11 14.39 -14.27 1.41
N VAL A 12 13.93 -14.66 0.22
CA VAL A 12 14.41 -14.08 -1.04
C VAL A 12 14.03 -12.62 -1.11
N TYR A 13 12.79 -12.30 -0.76
CA TYR A 13 12.27 -10.95 -0.77
C TYR A 13 13.05 -10.03 0.17
N LYS A 14 13.33 -10.51 1.39
CA LYS A 14 14.12 -9.80 2.38
C LYS A 14 15.50 -9.43 1.82
N ARG A 15 16.22 -10.40 1.24
CA ARG A 15 17.53 -10.17 0.66
C ARG A 15 17.47 -9.17 -0.49
N GLN A 16 16.44 -9.26 -1.33
CA GLN A 16 16.26 -8.32 -2.43
C GLN A 16 16.00 -6.92 -1.92
N LEU A 17 15.16 -6.77 -0.89
CA LEU A 17 14.88 -5.48 -0.31
C LEU A 17 16.16 -4.81 0.20
N GLU A 18 16.98 -5.56 0.93
CA GLU A 18 18.26 -5.05 1.40
C GLU A 18 19.17 -4.67 0.24
N LYS A 19 19.24 -5.52 -0.77
CA LYS A 19 20.08 -5.28 -1.96
C LYS A 19 19.70 -3.99 -2.68
N TYR A 20 18.41 -3.68 -2.77
CA TYR A 20 17.93 -2.48 -3.45
C TYR A 20 17.81 -1.27 -2.53
N GLY A 21 18.27 -1.39 -1.29
CA GLY A 21 18.26 -0.28 -0.36
C GLY A 21 16.89 0.05 0.21
N ILE A 22 15.95 -0.89 0.18
CA ILE A 22 14.63 -0.70 0.77
C ILE A 22 14.76 -0.76 2.29
N GLY A 23 14.34 0.28 2.97
CA GLY A 23 14.45 0.35 4.43
C GLY A 23 13.12 0.27 5.16
N GLU A 24 12.00 0.33 4.46
CA GLU A 24 10.68 0.31 5.10
C GLU A 24 9.71 -0.53 4.29
N VAL A 25 8.81 -1.21 4.99
CA VAL A 25 7.76 -2.03 4.39
C VAL A 25 6.43 -1.66 5.04
N LEU A 26 5.42 -1.41 4.24
CA LEU A 26 4.04 -1.19 4.69
C LEU A 26 3.19 -2.40 4.33
N ASN A 27 2.70 -3.10 5.33
CA ASN A 27 1.83 -4.25 5.18
C ASN A 27 0.37 -3.82 5.30
N LEU A 28 -0.40 -4.04 4.25
CA LEU A 28 -1.83 -3.71 4.21
C LEU A 28 -2.72 -4.91 4.56
N ARG A 29 -2.13 -6.06 4.85
CA ARG A 29 -2.88 -7.27 5.14
C ARG A 29 -3.57 -7.19 6.50
N ASN A 30 -4.76 -7.77 6.58
CA ASN A 30 -5.55 -7.75 7.81
C ASN A 30 -5.05 -8.73 8.87
N ARG A 31 -4.54 -9.89 8.46
CA ARG A 31 -4.21 -10.98 9.38
C ARG A 31 -2.74 -11.34 9.50
N HIS A 32 -1.93 -11.06 8.51
CA HIS A 32 -0.53 -11.48 8.48
C HIS A 32 0.41 -10.30 8.72
N SER A 33 1.45 -10.52 9.52
CA SER A 33 2.48 -9.52 9.75
C SER A 33 3.73 -9.87 8.93
N ASP A 34 4.66 -8.92 8.87
CA ASP A 34 5.96 -9.12 8.23
C ASP A 34 7.08 -9.31 9.27
N ASP A 35 6.72 -9.54 10.54
CA ASP A 35 7.70 -9.63 11.62
C ASP A 35 8.74 -10.72 11.38
N ASP A 36 8.30 -11.90 10.93
CA ASP A 36 9.21 -13.00 10.69
C ASP A 36 10.13 -12.73 9.49
N GLU A 37 9.58 -12.15 8.43
CA GLU A 37 10.32 -11.86 7.21
C GLU A 37 11.35 -10.76 7.42
N ALA A 38 11.11 -9.84 8.35
CA ALA A 38 12.04 -8.75 8.64
C ALA A 38 13.02 -9.07 9.75
N LYS A 39 12.91 -10.23 10.38
CA LYS A 39 13.78 -10.63 11.48
C LYS A 39 15.24 -10.69 11.03
N GLY A 40 16.11 -10.01 11.78
CA GLY A 40 17.52 -9.95 11.44
C GLY A 40 17.87 -8.88 10.41
N THR A 41 16.91 -8.04 10.02
CA THR A 41 17.15 -6.91 9.11
C THR A 41 16.95 -5.59 9.84
N SER A 42 17.41 -4.50 9.24
CA SER A 42 17.16 -3.15 9.72
C SER A 42 15.89 -2.54 9.11
N ILE A 43 15.06 -3.34 8.45
CA ILE A 43 13.84 -2.86 7.80
C ILE A 43 12.81 -2.45 8.85
N LYS A 44 12.30 -1.23 8.72
CA LYS A 44 11.23 -0.72 9.58
C LYS A 44 9.89 -1.19 9.04
N LEU A 45 9.10 -1.82 9.90
CA LEU A 45 7.79 -2.35 9.52
C LEU A 45 6.67 -1.39 9.92
N HIS A 46 5.76 -1.20 9.00
CA HIS A 46 4.52 -0.46 9.24
C HIS A 46 3.34 -1.35 8.89
N ARG A 47 2.22 -1.11 9.51
CA ARG A 47 1.02 -1.88 9.24
C ARG A 47 -0.23 -1.03 9.29
N VAL A 48 -1.06 -1.12 8.26
CA VAL A 48 -2.42 -0.60 8.25
C VAL A 48 -3.32 -1.76 7.85
N LYS A 49 -4.05 -2.31 8.81
CA LYS A 49 -4.91 -3.48 8.57
C LYS A 49 -6.10 -3.06 7.70
N THR A 50 -6.21 -3.64 6.53
CA THR A 50 -7.28 -3.35 5.59
C THR A 50 -7.89 -4.62 5.02
N LYS A 51 -9.14 -4.49 4.54
CA LYS A 51 -9.82 -5.54 3.78
C LYS A 51 -10.22 -4.95 2.43
N ALA A 52 -10.03 -5.70 1.35
CA ALA A 52 -10.29 -5.19 0.01
C ALA A 52 -11.73 -4.71 -0.18
N HIS A 53 -12.71 -5.40 0.43
CA HIS A 53 -14.12 -5.05 0.27
C HIS A 53 -14.60 -3.92 1.19
N SER A 54 -13.77 -3.43 2.08
CA SER A 54 -14.17 -2.41 3.06
C SER A 54 -13.04 -1.46 3.44
N ILE A 55 -12.11 -1.21 2.51
CA ILE A 55 -11.04 -0.24 2.78
C ILE A 55 -11.64 1.15 2.96
N SER A 56 -11.28 1.83 4.05
CA SER A 56 -11.83 3.13 4.41
C SER A 56 -10.90 4.27 4.01
N GLU A 57 -11.47 5.46 3.92
CA GLU A 57 -10.68 6.67 3.68
C GLU A 57 -9.66 6.89 4.79
N LYS A 58 -10.04 6.64 6.04
CA LYS A 58 -9.14 6.77 7.18
C LYS A 58 -7.93 5.85 7.04
N GLN A 59 -8.14 4.60 6.63
CA GLN A 59 -7.06 3.65 6.42
C GLN A 59 -6.15 4.09 5.28
N LEU A 60 -6.72 4.62 4.20
CA LEU A 60 -5.95 5.16 3.09
C LEU A 60 -5.11 6.36 3.51
N ILE A 61 -5.68 7.26 4.31
CA ILE A 61 -4.95 8.41 4.85
C ILE A 61 -3.80 7.95 5.74
N GLN A 62 -4.02 6.96 6.59
CA GLN A 62 -2.95 6.41 7.43
C GLN A 62 -1.81 5.84 6.58
N ALA A 63 -2.14 5.07 5.55
CA ALA A 63 -1.14 4.52 4.65
C ALA A 63 -0.35 5.62 3.95
N LEU A 64 -1.03 6.65 3.46
CA LEU A 64 -0.37 7.77 2.77
C LEU A 64 0.51 8.59 3.71
N ARG A 65 0.12 8.75 4.97
CA ARG A 65 0.96 9.41 5.97
C ARG A 65 2.23 8.63 6.24
N ILE A 66 2.13 7.32 6.32
CA ILE A 66 3.31 6.46 6.49
C ILE A 66 4.25 6.63 5.30
N ILE A 67 3.71 6.62 4.10
CA ILE A 67 4.51 6.79 2.87
C ILE A 67 5.14 8.18 2.84
N LYS A 68 4.39 9.22 3.19
CA LYS A 68 4.90 10.59 3.23
C LYS A 68 6.05 10.76 4.23
N ASN A 69 5.90 10.17 5.40
CA ASN A 69 6.87 10.35 6.49
C ASN A 69 8.02 9.34 6.46
N ARG A 70 8.12 8.54 5.41
CA ARG A 70 9.18 7.55 5.29
C ARG A 70 10.56 8.19 5.33
N LYS A 71 11.51 7.50 5.93
CA LYS A 71 12.90 7.93 6.03
C LYS A 71 13.83 7.15 5.10
N ALA A 72 13.28 6.18 4.39
CA ALA A 72 14.00 5.32 3.45
C ALA A 72 13.04 4.89 2.35
N PRO A 73 13.55 4.35 1.24
CA PRO A 73 12.67 3.77 0.22
C PRO A 73 11.73 2.75 0.83
N ILE A 74 10.47 2.80 0.46
CA ILE A 74 9.40 1.98 1.05
C ILE A 74 8.72 1.13 -0.02
N VAL A 75 8.38 -0.09 0.37
CA VAL A 75 7.55 -1.00 -0.42
C VAL A 75 6.26 -1.23 0.37
N PHE A 76 5.12 -1.27 -0.30
CA PHE A 76 3.87 -1.63 0.35
C PHE A 76 3.21 -2.78 -0.40
N HIS A 77 2.52 -3.64 0.36
CA HIS A 77 1.93 -4.86 -0.18
C HIS A 77 0.66 -5.26 0.58
N CYS A 78 -0.12 -6.13 -0.06
CA CYS A 78 -1.27 -6.74 0.54
C CYS A 78 -1.30 -8.23 0.15
N HIS A 79 -2.35 -8.92 0.53
CA HIS A 79 -2.54 -10.30 0.10
C HIS A 79 -2.84 -10.29 -1.40
N HIS A 80 -2.21 -11.15 -2.18
CA HIS A 80 -2.27 -11.23 -3.65
C HIS A 80 -1.74 -9.99 -4.38
N GLY A 81 -1.32 -8.94 -3.67
CA GLY A 81 -0.50 -7.87 -4.24
C GLY A 81 -1.18 -6.89 -5.18
N SER A 82 -2.51 -6.88 -5.34
CA SER A 82 -3.13 -6.07 -6.38
C SER A 82 -4.21 -5.11 -5.90
N ASP A 83 -5.22 -5.59 -5.16
CA ASP A 83 -6.39 -4.76 -4.92
C ASP A 83 -6.16 -3.63 -3.91
N ARG A 84 -5.73 -3.96 -2.71
CA ARG A 84 -5.47 -2.95 -1.66
C ARG A 84 -4.24 -2.13 -1.98
N THR A 85 -3.21 -2.78 -2.50
CA THR A 85 -2.01 -2.11 -2.96
C THR A 85 -2.36 -1.17 -4.12
N GLY A 86 -3.20 -1.63 -5.04
CA GLY A 86 -3.68 -0.80 -6.14
C GLY A 86 -4.42 0.44 -5.68
N ALA A 87 -5.26 0.30 -4.63
CA ALA A 87 -5.97 1.43 -4.06
C ALA A 87 -5.00 2.48 -3.49
N VAL A 88 -4.00 2.02 -2.73
CA VAL A 88 -2.99 2.92 -2.17
C VAL A 88 -2.16 3.58 -3.27
N CYS A 89 -1.78 2.82 -4.31
CA CYS A 89 -1.08 3.39 -5.47
C CYS A 89 -1.89 4.46 -6.16
N ALA A 90 -3.19 4.21 -6.38
CA ALA A 90 -4.06 5.19 -7.03
C ALA A 90 -4.12 6.49 -6.23
N PHE A 91 -4.34 6.40 -4.92
CA PHE A 91 -4.36 7.58 -4.06
C PHE A 91 -3.00 8.27 -3.98
N TYR A 92 -1.91 7.51 -3.96
CA TYR A 92 -0.57 8.08 -4.01
C TYR A 92 -0.38 8.94 -5.28
N ARG A 93 -0.79 8.40 -6.42
CA ARG A 93 -0.69 9.11 -7.69
C ARG A 93 -1.51 10.39 -7.69
N ILE A 94 -2.73 10.32 -7.14
CA ILE A 94 -3.63 11.49 -7.08
C ILE A 94 -3.09 12.54 -6.11
N ILE A 95 -2.74 12.14 -4.90
CA ILE A 95 -2.41 13.06 -3.81
C ILE A 95 -1.00 13.66 -3.97
N PHE A 96 -0.01 12.84 -4.30
CA PHE A 96 1.38 13.31 -4.37
C PHE A 96 1.84 13.68 -5.76
N GLN A 97 1.21 13.15 -6.80
CA GLN A 97 1.66 13.36 -8.18
C GLN A 97 0.63 14.05 -9.07
N ASN A 98 -0.47 14.50 -8.48
CA ASN A 98 -1.53 15.27 -9.17
C ASN A 98 -2.12 14.58 -10.40
N VAL A 99 -2.15 13.27 -10.40
CA VAL A 99 -2.80 12.49 -11.46
C VAL A 99 -4.31 12.61 -11.30
N SER A 100 -5.07 12.68 -12.38
CA SER A 100 -6.53 12.74 -12.31
C SER A 100 -7.12 11.44 -11.79
N LYS A 101 -8.33 11.52 -11.23
CA LYS A 101 -9.04 10.32 -10.77
C LYS A 101 -9.24 9.32 -11.90
N GLU A 102 -9.61 9.80 -13.09
CA GLU A 102 -9.82 8.94 -14.26
C GLU A 102 -8.54 8.20 -14.64
N ASP A 103 -7.43 8.91 -14.69
CA ASP A 103 -6.15 8.30 -15.04
C ASP A 103 -5.69 7.31 -13.96
N ALA A 104 -5.86 7.64 -12.69
CA ALA A 104 -5.49 6.75 -11.60
C ALA A 104 -6.33 5.47 -11.61
N ILE A 105 -7.63 5.57 -11.85
CA ILE A 105 -8.51 4.42 -11.97
C ILE A 105 -8.11 3.57 -13.18
N HIS A 106 -7.81 4.21 -14.29
CA HIS A 106 -7.39 3.51 -15.50
C HIS A 106 -6.08 2.74 -15.26
N GLU A 107 -5.09 3.36 -14.65
CA GLU A 107 -3.85 2.69 -14.29
C GLU A 107 -4.11 1.48 -13.38
N MET A 108 -4.97 1.65 -12.38
CA MET A 108 -5.28 0.57 -11.43
C MET A 108 -5.97 -0.60 -12.11
N THR A 109 -6.95 -0.32 -12.98
CA THR A 109 -7.80 -1.37 -13.58
C THR A 109 -7.25 -1.95 -14.87
N GLU A 110 -6.55 -1.15 -15.66
CA GLU A 110 -6.08 -1.54 -17.00
C GLU A 110 -4.56 -1.66 -17.11
N GLY A 111 -3.83 -1.36 -16.04
CA GLY A 111 -2.37 -1.34 -16.06
C GLY A 111 -1.68 -2.69 -15.96
N GLY A 112 -2.42 -3.79 -16.00
CA GLY A 112 -1.83 -5.13 -15.94
C GLY A 112 -1.42 -5.59 -14.56
N TYR A 113 -1.89 -4.94 -13.50
CA TYR A 113 -1.53 -5.26 -12.12
C TYR A 113 -2.42 -6.30 -11.47
N GLY A 114 -3.40 -6.84 -12.20
CA GLY A 114 -4.27 -7.89 -11.68
C GLY A 114 -5.38 -7.41 -10.75
N PHE A 115 -5.75 -6.14 -10.82
CA PHE A 115 -6.85 -5.62 -10.01
C PHE A 115 -8.16 -6.34 -10.31
N HIS A 116 -8.85 -6.79 -9.26
CA HIS A 116 -10.12 -7.50 -9.40
C HIS A 116 -11.27 -6.49 -9.46
N ARG A 117 -11.90 -6.37 -10.61
CA ARG A 117 -13.01 -5.41 -10.82
C ARG A 117 -14.23 -5.66 -9.95
N ILE A 118 -14.30 -6.82 -9.28
CA ILE A 118 -15.33 -7.11 -8.30
C ILE A 118 -15.30 -6.10 -7.12
N TYR A 119 -14.14 -5.51 -6.86
CA TYR A 119 -14.00 -4.51 -5.79
C TYR A 119 -14.39 -3.12 -6.27
N LYS A 120 -15.64 -2.99 -6.68
CA LYS A 120 -16.21 -1.69 -7.13
C LYS A 120 -16.21 -0.65 -6.01
N ASN A 121 -16.17 -1.10 -4.77
CA ASN A 121 -16.05 -0.20 -3.62
C ASN A 121 -14.77 0.62 -3.67
N ILE A 122 -13.67 0.04 -4.14
CA ILE A 122 -12.39 0.76 -4.26
C ILE A 122 -12.51 1.84 -5.34
N ILE A 123 -13.07 1.49 -6.49
CA ILE A 123 -13.28 2.46 -7.58
C ILE A 123 -14.19 3.60 -7.12
N ARG A 124 -15.28 3.27 -6.43
CA ARG A 124 -16.21 4.26 -5.89
C ARG A 124 -15.53 5.18 -4.88
N ARG A 125 -14.68 4.60 -4.01
CA ARG A 125 -13.93 5.37 -3.02
C ARG A 125 -13.06 6.43 -3.70
N ILE A 126 -12.42 6.08 -4.80
CA ILE A 126 -11.62 7.03 -5.57
C ILE A 126 -12.51 8.11 -6.18
N LYS A 127 -13.60 7.71 -6.83
CA LYS A 127 -14.50 8.65 -7.50
C LYS A 127 -15.12 9.66 -6.54
N GLU A 128 -15.50 9.20 -5.34
CA GLU A 128 -16.16 10.03 -4.34
C GLU A 128 -15.22 10.79 -3.42
N ALA A 129 -13.91 10.53 -3.52
CA ALA A 129 -12.93 11.13 -2.62
C ALA A 129 -12.85 12.65 -2.80
N ASN A 130 -12.83 13.35 -1.66
CA ASN A 130 -12.51 14.78 -1.66
C ASN A 130 -10.99 14.91 -1.62
N VAL A 131 -10.38 15.08 -2.78
CA VAL A 131 -8.94 15.08 -2.95
C VAL A 131 -8.26 16.16 -2.13
N GLU A 132 -8.81 17.37 -2.11
CA GLU A 132 -8.21 18.47 -1.36
C GLU A 132 -8.24 18.23 0.14
N GLN A 133 -9.33 17.68 0.66
CA GLN A 133 -9.44 17.34 2.07
C GLN A 133 -8.47 16.22 2.47
N ILE A 134 -8.38 15.20 1.64
CA ILE A 134 -7.45 14.09 1.89
C ILE A 134 -6.01 14.59 1.84
N ARG A 135 -5.67 15.40 0.85
CA ARG A 135 -4.33 15.98 0.74
C ARG A 135 -3.99 16.79 1.98
N LYS A 136 -4.93 17.61 2.45
CA LYS A 136 -4.73 18.39 3.66
C LYS A 136 -4.45 17.50 4.86
N GLU A 137 -5.27 16.49 5.07
CA GLU A 137 -5.10 15.56 6.20
C GLU A 137 -3.78 14.79 6.13
N VAL A 138 -3.37 14.38 4.94
CA VAL A 138 -2.10 13.69 4.76
C VAL A 138 -0.92 14.63 5.03
N MET A 139 -0.96 15.84 4.49
CA MET A 139 0.15 16.79 4.61
C MET A 139 0.27 17.40 5.99
N GLU A 140 -0.84 17.60 6.68
CA GLU A 140 -0.85 18.15 8.05
C GLU A 140 -0.63 17.08 9.11
N GLY A 141 -0.76 15.79 8.74
CA GLY A 141 -0.52 14.70 9.66
C GLY A 141 0.95 14.65 10.05
N GLY A 142 1.23 14.79 11.35
CA GLY A 142 2.58 14.65 11.85
C GLY A 142 3.09 13.22 11.75
N GLU A 143 4.27 12.99 12.33
CA GLU A 143 4.80 11.64 12.41
C GLU A 143 3.88 10.76 13.25
N LEU A 144 3.68 9.56 12.78
CA LEU A 144 2.85 8.59 13.48
C LEU A 144 3.59 7.95 14.65
#